data_b6f5c6879a278757d6aefcdd4b43e581
#
_entry.id   b6f5c6879a278757d6aefcdd4b43e581
#
_cell.length_a   1.000
_cell.length_b   1.000
_cell.length_c   1.000
_cell.angle_alpha   90.00
_cell.angle_beta   90.00
_cell.angle_gamma   90.00
#
_symmetry.space_group_name_H-M   'P 1'
#
loop_
_entity.id
_entity.type
_entity.pdbx_description
1 polymer ?
#
loop_
_entity_poly.entity_id
_entity_poly.type
_entity_poly.pdbx_seq_one_letter_code
_entity_poly.pdbx_strand_id
1 'polypeptide(L)'
;PALALKLNELGIHNVQDLLFHLPSRYEDRTRILSIRSLKIGQLAQIQGEVVKCAVQFGKRRSLHCTITDQTGFIGLRFFHFSAAQKNALAAGCVVRCFGEVRYGRHGFELYHPEYKILKDPINEPIADTLTPVYPASEGLQQTRLRSIISQARELLQSCSIDDYLPLDLRQRFGFAPLDEVLNLIHQPSIDSSSQWLLQESNPGHKRLAFEELLSHRLCMRLSRVTSNQKLAPQLQLNGQLSHDFLKLLPFTLTKGQQHASLDINND
;
A
#
# COMPACT_ATOMS: atom_id res chain seq x y z
N PRO A 1 -21.31 -0.52 11.57
CA PRO A 1 -21.80 0.36 10.50
C PRO A 1 -20.74 1.37 10.04
N ALA A 2 -20.18 2.21 10.95
CA ALA A 2 -19.22 3.26 10.58
C ALA A 2 -17.93 2.76 9.91
N LEU A 3 -17.41 1.60 10.32
CA LEU A 3 -16.23 0.99 9.71
C LEU A 3 -16.51 0.48 8.30
N ALA A 4 -17.66 -0.16 8.09
CA ALA A 4 -18.05 -0.66 6.77
C ALA A 4 -18.17 0.48 5.74
N LEU A 5 -18.72 1.64 6.14
CA LEU A 5 -18.78 2.81 5.27
C LEU A 5 -17.38 3.27 4.83
N LYS A 6 -16.43 3.33 5.75
CA LYS A 6 -15.03 3.71 5.43
C LYS A 6 -14.31 2.70 4.54
N LEU A 7 -14.60 1.41 4.71
CA LEU A 7 -14.06 0.37 3.83
C LEU A 7 -14.68 0.49 2.43
N ASN A 8 -15.98 0.77 2.33
CA ASN A 8 -16.64 1.02 1.06
C ASN A 8 -16.06 2.22 0.30
N GLU A 9 -15.67 3.29 1.01
CA GLU A 9 -14.97 4.45 0.41
C GLU A 9 -13.63 4.07 -0.23
N LEU A 10 -12.99 3.00 0.25
CA LEU A 10 -11.77 2.42 -0.31
C LEU A 10 -12.03 1.38 -1.39
N GLY A 11 -13.32 1.14 -1.77
CA GLY A 11 -13.69 0.10 -2.70
C GLY A 11 -13.66 -1.31 -2.12
N ILE A 12 -13.61 -1.44 -0.79
CA ILE A 12 -13.56 -2.73 -0.09
C ILE A 12 -14.97 -3.11 0.34
N HIS A 13 -15.57 -4.09 -0.33
CA HIS A 13 -16.96 -4.53 -0.11
C HIS A 13 -17.05 -5.94 0.48
N ASN A 14 -16.01 -6.74 0.33
CA ASN A 14 -15.96 -8.14 0.77
C ASN A 14 -14.56 -8.52 1.30
N VAL A 15 -14.42 -9.76 1.78
CA VAL A 15 -13.17 -10.26 2.37
C VAL A 15 -12.05 -10.38 1.31
N GLN A 16 -12.42 -10.74 0.08
CA GLN A 16 -11.45 -10.84 -1.01
C GLN A 16 -10.83 -9.48 -1.32
N ASP A 17 -11.62 -8.39 -1.33
CA ASP A 17 -11.12 -7.03 -1.57
C ASP A 17 -10.08 -6.62 -0.51
N LEU A 18 -10.24 -7.10 0.75
CA LEU A 18 -9.24 -6.88 1.80
C LEU A 18 -7.90 -7.53 1.49
N LEU A 19 -7.91 -8.72 0.90
CA LEU A 19 -6.70 -9.45 0.51
C LEU A 19 -6.00 -8.81 -0.69
N PHE A 20 -6.75 -8.14 -1.56
CA PHE A 20 -6.22 -7.39 -2.70
C PHE A 20 -5.98 -5.90 -2.39
N HIS A 21 -6.31 -5.45 -1.16
CA HIS A 21 -5.92 -4.13 -0.70
C HIS A 21 -4.45 -4.13 -0.28
N LEU A 22 -3.57 -3.96 -1.27
CA LEU A 22 -2.13 -4.15 -1.11
C LEU A 22 -1.47 -3.03 -0.30
N PRO A 23 -0.42 -3.32 0.50
CA PRO A 23 0.34 -2.30 1.18
C PRO A 23 1.07 -1.39 0.19
N SER A 24 1.08 -0.09 0.47
CA SER A 24 1.82 0.90 -0.31
C SER A 24 3.31 0.93 0.02
N ARG A 25 3.67 0.54 1.23
CA ARG A 25 5.05 0.43 1.72
C ARG A 25 5.10 -0.47 2.95
N TYR A 26 6.32 -0.76 3.40
CA TYR A 26 6.58 -1.51 4.62
C TYR A 26 7.43 -0.69 5.59
N GLU A 27 7.26 -0.94 6.87
CA GLU A 27 8.04 -0.35 7.95
C GLU A 27 8.78 -1.45 8.71
N ASP A 28 10.10 -1.25 8.93
CA ASP A 28 10.89 -2.16 9.74
C ASP A 28 10.64 -1.88 11.23
N ARG A 29 9.83 -2.74 11.86
CA ARG A 29 9.56 -2.71 13.30
C ARG A 29 10.12 -3.94 14.01
N THR A 30 11.09 -4.60 13.37
CA THR A 30 11.68 -5.87 13.86
C THR A 30 12.81 -5.64 14.86
N ARG A 31 13.23 -4.38 15.02
CA ARG A 31 14.32 -3.99 15.90
C ARG A 31 13.93 -2.83 16.79
N ILE A 32 14.34 -2.90 18.06
CA ILE A 32 14.28 -1.77 18.97
C ILE A 32 15.63 -1.06 18.90
N LEU A 33 15.62 0.22 18.54
CA LEU A 33 16.83 1.03 18.48
C LEU A 33 17.03 1.78 19.78
N SER A 34 18.30 1.92 20.21
CA SER A 34 18.63 2.74 21.36
C SER A 34 18.46 4.23 21.02
N ILE A 35 17.97 5.02 21.98
CA ILE A 35 17.71 6.45 21.79
C ILE A 35 19.02 7.18 21.39
N ARG A 36 20.15 6.76 21.92
CA ARG A 36 21.46 7.32 21.58
C ARG A 36 21.88 7.12 20.12
N SER A 37 21.40 6.06 19.46
CA SER A 37 21.76 5.73 18.07
C SER A 37 20.86 6.37 17.02
N LEU A 38 19.82 7.08 17.42
CA LEU A 38 18.83 7.65 16.52
C LEU A 38 19.41 8.75 15.63
N LYS A 39 18.88 8.84 14.41
CA LYS A 39 19.21 9.88 13.44
C LYS A 39 17.95 10.65 13.03
N ILE A 40 18.08 11.94 12.76
CA ILE A 40 16.97 12.77 12.28
C ILE A 40 16.46 12.24 10.93
N GLY A 41 15.14 12.19 10.77
CA GLY A 41 14.48 11.68 9.57
C GLY A 41 14.35 10.15 9.52
N GLN A 42 14.94 9.43 10.46
CA GLN A 42 14.84 7.97 10.53
C GLN A 42 13.48 7.54 11.11
N LEU A 43 12.84 6.56 10.49
CA LEU A 43 11.76 5.81 11.11
C LEU A 43 12.37 4.82 12.11
N ALA A 44 11.95 4.85 13.36
CA ALA A 44 12.54 4.07 14.42
C ALA A 44 11.49 3.48 15.36
N GLN A 45 11.70 2.22 15.76
CA GLN A 45 11.02 1.63 16.89
C GLN A 45 11.92 1.74 18.10
N ILE A 46 11.41 2.32 19.17
CA ILE A 46 12.10 2.52 20.44
C ILE A 46 11.23 1.98 21.58
N GLN A 47 11.88 1.59 22.65
CA GLN A 47 11.22 1.19 23.89
C GLN A 47 11.85 1.92 25.05
N GLY A 48 11.04 2.46 25.94
CA GLY A 48 11.56 3.19 27.11
C GLY A 48 10.50 3.44 28.17
N GLU A 49 10.96 3.83 29.34
CA GLU A 49 10.13 4.19 30.47
C GLU A 49 9.74 5.66 30.40
N VAL A 50 8.48 5.97 30.68
CA VAL A 50 7.98 7.34 30.76
C VAL A 50 8.50 7.98 32.05
N VAL A 51 9.35 9.00 31.90
CA VAL A 51 9.91 9.78 33.02
C VAL A 51 8.93 10.87 33.43
N LYS A 52 8.33 11.55 32.44
CA LYS A 52 7.42 12.67 32.67
C LYS A 52 6.41 12.75 31.54
N CYS A 53 5.16 13.02 31.88
CA CYS A 53 4.12 13.31 30.90
C CYS A 53 3.30 14.52 31.38
N ALA A 54 3.27 15.60 30.59
CA ALA A 54 2.61 16.86 30.94
C ALA A 54 1.98 17.52 29.72
N VAL A 55 0.88 18.25 29.96
CA VAL A 55 0.28 19.11 28.96
C VAL A 55 1.08 20.40 28.85
N GLN A 56 1.58 20.71 27.67
CA GLN A 56 2.26 21.97 27.38
C GLN A 56 1.29 22.91 26.67
N PHE A 57 1.27 24.14 27.14
CA PHE A 57 0.53 25.25 26.54
C PHE A 57 1.51 26.12 25.73
N GLY A 58 1.23 26.30 24.45
CA GLY A 58 1.98 27.12 23.52
C GLY A 58 1.04 27.61 22.42
N LYS A 59 1.54 27.86 21.20
CA LYS A 59 0.68 28.18 20.05
C LYS A 59 -0.42 27.14 19.82
N ARG A 60 -0.15 25.88 20.14
CA ARG A 60 -1.14 24.79 20.20
C ARG A 60 -0.91 23.98 21.47
N ARG A 61 -2.00 23.62 22.16
CA ARG A 61 -1.98 22.70 23.29
C ARG A 61 -1.47 21.34 22.82
N SER A 62 -0.50 20.76 23.53
CA SER A 62 0.06 19.43 23.20
C SER A 62 0.35 18.64 24.47
N LEU A 63 0.21 17.32 24.41
CA LEU A 63 0.71 16.40 25.41
C LEU A 63 2.17 16.08 25.05
N HIS A 64 3.06 16.30 25.98
CA HIS A 64 4.48 16.02 25.85
C HIS A 64 4.90 15.02 26.90
N CYS A 65 5.35 13.83 26.49
CA CYS A 65 5.87 12.80 27.37
C CYS A 65 7.35 12.59 27.04
N THR A 66 8.19 12.53 28.05
CA THR A 66 9.62 12.21 27.89
C THR A 66 9.83 10.76 28.31
N ILE A 67 10.46 9.99 27.45
CA ILE A 67 10.83 8.59 27.73
C ILE A 67 12.33 8.42 27.72
N THR A 68 12.81 7.41 28.43
CA THR A 68 14.23 7.02 28.51
C THR A 68 14.38 5.51 28.35
N ASP A 69 15.47 5.10 27.70
CA ASP A 69 15.94 3.71 27.61
C ASP A 69 17.28 3.53 28.35
N GLN A 70 17.65 4.46 29.24
CA GLN A 70 18.93 4.55 29.93
C GLN A 70 20.12 4.98 29.02
N THR A 71 19.97 5.00 27.69
CA THR A 71 21.00 5.51 26.77
C THR A 71 20.80 6.97 26.41
N GLY A 72 19.56 7.48 26.58
CA GLY A 72 19.19 8.84 26.25
C GLY A 72 17.72 9.16 26.60
N PHE A 73 17.30 10.34 26.17
CA PHE A 73 15.94 10.82 26.34
C PHE A 73 15.35 11.22 24.99
N ILE A 74 14.05 10.95 24.79
CA ILE A 74 13.30 11.40 23.62
C ILE A 74 11.91 11.87 24.01
N GLY A 75 11.42 12.92 23.36
CA GLY A 75 10.07 13.46 23.56
C GLY A 75 9.05 12.76 22.68
N LEU A 76 7.88 12.43 23.21
CA LEU A 76 6.69 12.04 22.45
C LEU A 76 5.73 13.21 22.46
N ARG A 77 5.30 13.70 21.32
CA ARG A 77 4.43 14.87 21.23
C ARG A 77 3.12 14.54 20.51
N PHE A 78 2.00 14.83 21.19
CA PHE A 78 0.65 14.62 20.66
C PHE A 78 -0.11 15.96 20.69
N PHE A 79 -0.52 16.46 19.52
CA PHE A 79 -1.32 17.67 19.39
C PHE A 79 -2.81 17.42 19.60
N HIS A 80 -3.23 16.18 19.32
CA HIS A 80 -4.58 15.68 19.60
C HIS A 80 -4.46 14.51 20.58
N PHE A 81 -5.03 14.66 21.75
CA PHE A 81 -4.96 13.65 22.81
C PHE A 81 -6.21 13.67 23.69
N SER A 82 -6.57 12.51 24.23
CA SER A 82 -7.64 12.36 25.20
C SER A 82 -7.12 12.38 26.64
N ALA A 83 -8.01 12.59 27.60
CA ALA A 83 -7.68 12.46 29.02
C ALA A 83 -7.24 11.02 29.37
N ALA A 84 -7.87 10.02 28.74
CA ALA A 84 -7.49 8.61 28.89
C ALA A 84 -6.05 8.36 28.42
N GLN A 85 -5.65 8.92 27.28
CA GLN A 85 -4.28 8.81 26.76
C GLN A 85 -3.26 9.45 27.73
N LYS A 86 -3.56 10.65 28.25
CA LYS A 86 -2.71 11.32 29.24
C LYS A 86 -2.51 10.46 30.48
N ASN A 87 -3.60 9.88 31.00
CA ASN A 87 -3.55 9.07 32.22
C ASN A 87 -2.83 7.73 31.99
N ALA A 88 -2.98 7.15 30.80
CA ALA A 88 -2.33 5.90 30.45
C ALA A 88 -0.80 6.03 30.28
N LEU A 89 -0.32 7.21 29.84
CA LEU A 89 1.11 7.53 29.72
C LEU A 89 1.67 8.14 31.01
N ALA A 90 1.34 7.54 32.17
CA ALA A 90 1.87 7.97 33.45
C ALA A 90 3.37 7.67 33.60
N ALA A 91 4.05 8.44 34.46
CA ALA A 91 5.45 8.16 34.80
C ALA A 91 5.62 6.74 35.37
N GLY A 92 6.67 6.06 34.99
CA GLY A 92 6.98 4.67 35.37
C GLY A 92 6.38 3.63 34.42
N CYS A 93 5.47 3.97 33.48
CA CYS A 93 5.03 3.00 32.50
C CYS A 93 6.06 2.84 31.38
N VAL A 94 6.23 1.59 30.90
CA VAL A 94 7.09 1.30 29.75
C VAL A 94 6.26 1.31 28.49
N VAL A 95 6.76 2.02 27.48
CA VAL A 95 6.10 2.16 26.18
C VAL A 95 7.02 1.74 25.05
N ARG A 96 6.47 1.08 24.06
CA ARG A 96 7.12 0.84 22.77
C ARG A 96 6.49 1.77 21.75
N CYS A 97 7.30 2.59 21.11
CA CYS A 97 6.87 3.65 20.19
C CYS A 97 7.50 3.44 18.83
N PHE A 98 6.76 3.79 17.77
CA PHE A 98 7.26 3.83 16.40
C PHE A 98 6.90 5.17 15.75
N GLY A 99 7.89 5.79 15.11
CA GLY A 99 7.68 7.06 14.41
C GLY A 99 8.95 7.62 13.79
N GLU A 100 8.79 8.72 13.08
CA GLU A 100 9.91 9.47 12.50
C GLU A 100 10.59 10.33 13.57
N VAL A 101 11.90 10.17 13.69
CA VAL A 101 12.73 10.95 14.60
C VAL A 101 12.92 12.36 14.05
N ARG A 102 12.48 13.34 14.80
CA ARG A 102 12.61 14.77 14.47
C ARG A 102 13.40 15.50 15.54
N TYR A 103 13.95 16.66 15.21
CA TYR A 103 14.59 17.51 16.18
C TYR A 103 13.58 18.53 16.70
N GLY A 104 13.27 18.46 17.99
CA GLY A 104 12.39 19.38 18.66
C GLY A 104 13.15 20.41 19.50
N ARG A 105 12.40 21.18 20.33
CA ARG A 105 12.98 22.25 21.16
C ARG A 105 13.96 21.73 22.24
N HIS A 106 13.80 20.49 22.68
CA HIS A 106 14.55 19.90 23.78
C HIS A 106 15.34 18.65 23.40
N GLY A 107 15.60 18.44 22.10
CA GLY A 107 16.29 17.28 21.58
C GLY A 107 15.43 16.47 20.60
N PHE A 108 15.65 15.16 20.52
CA PHE A 108 14.85 14.30 19.66
C PHE A 108 13.40 14.19 20.13
N GLU A 109 12.48 14.24 19.16
CA GLU A 109 11.03 14.09 19.40
C GLU A 109 10.41 13.18 18.34
N LEU A 110 9.39 12.41 18.73
CA LEU A 110 8.47 11.73 17.83
C LEU A 110 7.12 12.46 17.86
N TYR A 111 6.59 12.83 16.69
CA TYR A 111 5.30 13.48 16.58
C TYR A 111 4.22 12.46 16.24
N HIS A 112 3.20 12.40 17.08
CA HIS A 112 2.09 11.44 16.97
C HIS A 112 2.56 10.00 16.70
N PRO A 113 3.57 9.47 17.46
CA PRO A 113 4.02 8.11 17.24
C PRO A 113 2.89 7.11 17.47
N GLU A 114 2.91 6.00 16.74
CA GLU A 114 2.19 4.81 17.18
C GLU A 114 2.87 4.31 18.45
N TYR A 115 2.09 3.96 19.48
CA TYR A 115 2.65 3.45 20.73
C TYR A 115 1.81 2.34 21.33
N LYS A 116 2.46 1.47 22.09
CA LYS A 116 1.85 0.43 22.91
C LYS A 116 2.44 0.49 24.31
N ILE A 117 1.58 0.49 25.32
CA ILE A 117 2.01 0.38 26.72
C ILE A 117 2.25 -1.09 27.00
N LEU A 118 3.41 -1.41 27.54
CA LEU A 118 3.83 -2.78 27.81
C LEU A 118 3.55 -3.14 29.25
N LYS A 119 2.81 -4.22 29.46
CA LYS A 119 2.58 -4.78 30.80
C LYS A 119 3.77 -5.62 31.26
N ASP A 120 4.39 -6.32 30.34
CA ASP A 120 5.59 -7.11 30.55
C ASP A 120 6.65 -6.73 29.48
N PRO A 121 7.51 -5.73 29.79
CA PRO A 121 8.45 -5.19 28.83
C PRO A 121 9.51 -6.20 28.34
N ILE A 122 9.77 -7.26 29.12
CA ILE A 122 10.81 -8.26 28.83
C ILE A 122 10.29 -9.31 27.87
N ASN A 123 9.05 -9.79 28.08
CA ASN A 123 8.47 -10.88 27.32
C ASN A 123 7.56 -10.43 26.17
N GLU A 124 7.34 -9.13 25.98
CA GLU A 124 6.51 -8.64 24.88
C GLU A 124 7.20 -8.88 23.54
N PRO A 125 6.64 -9.69 22.64
CA PRO A 125 7.27 -10.03 21.39
C PRO A 125 7.51 -8.80 20.51
N ILE A 126 8.63 -8.81 19.81
CA ILE A 126 8.93 -7.86 18.73
C ILE A 126 8.38 -8.46 17.44
N ALA A 127 7.98 -7.63 16.50
CA ALA A 127 7.54 -8.11 15.19
C ALA A 127 8.68 -8.91 14.52
N ASP A 128 8.36 -10.08 14.02
CA ASP A 128 9.25 -10.97 13.27
C ASP A 128 9.18 -10.77 11.76
N THR A 129 8.29 -9.88 11.33
CA THR A 129 8.03 -9.55 9.93
C THR A 129 7.93 -8.03 9.75
N LEU A 130 8.12 -7.57 8.52
CA LEU A 130 7.93 -6.17 8.20
C LEU A 130 6.45 -5.77 8.36
N THR A 131 6.23 -4.57 8.88
CA THR A 131 4.88 -4.07 9.13
C THR A 131 4.33 -3.37 7.89
N PRO A 132 3.23 -3.85 7.29
CA PRO A 132 2.63 -3.23 6.12
C PRO A 132 1.93 -1.91 6.47
N VAL A 133 2.01 -0.95 5.54
CA VAL A 133 1.26 0.31 5.58
C VAL A 133 0.33 0.34 4.38
N TYR A 134 -0.96 0.40 4.66
CA TYR A 134 -2.01 0.35 3.64
C TYR A 134 -2.49 1.74 3.25
N PRO A 135 -2.94 1.94 1.99
CA PRO A 135 -3.73 3.10 1.63
C PRO A 135 -4.96 3.20 2.56
N ALA A 136 -5.24 4.38 3.08
CA ALA A 136 -6.34 4.57 4.04
C ALA A 136 -7.08 5.88 3.76
N SER A 137 -8.40 5.88 3.98
CA SER A 137 -9.21 7.10 4.00
C SER A 137 -9.11 7.83 5.34
N GLU A 138 -9.58 9.06 5.38
CA GLU A 138 -9.56 9.87 6.60
C GLU A 138 -10.31 9.18 7.76
N GLY A 139 -9.63 9.12 8.90
CA GLY A 139 -10.17 8.51 10.13
C GLY A 139 -10.16 6.98 10.16
N LEU A 140 -9.54 6.30 9.19
CA LEU A 140 -9.27 4.86 9.25
C LEU A 140 -7.82 4.62 9.66
N GLN A 141 -7.63 4.14 10.89
CA GLN A 141 -6.29 3.94 11.46
C GLN A 141 -5.61 2.69 10.91
N GLN A 142 -4.30 2.78 10.67
CA GLN A 142 -3.46 1.68 10.18
C GLN A 142 -3.54 0.42 11.06
N THR A 143 -3.55 0.59 12.38
CA THR A 143 -3.71 -0.51 13.35
C THR A 143 -5.00 -1.29 13.12
N ARG A 144 -6.09 -0.59 12.80
CA ARG A 144 -7.39 -1.22 12.53
C ARG A 144 -7.39 -1.96 11.19
N LEU A 145 -6.84 -1.34 10.14
CA LEU A 145 -6.69 -1.99 8.83
C LEU A 145 -5.84 -3.26 8.93
N ARG A 146 -4.69 -3.18 9.55
CA ARG A 146 -3.82 -4.35 9.79
C ARG A 146 -4.55 -5.48 10.51
N SER A 147 -5.32 -5.15 11.56
CA SER A 147 -6.09 -6.15 12.31
C SER A 147 -7.14 -6.85 11.44
N ILE A 148 -7.87 -6.12 10.60
CA ILE A 148 -8.92 -6.68 9.74
C ILE A 148 -8.30 -7.54 8.62
N ILE A 149 -7.23 -7.05 8.00
CA ILE A 149 -6.52 -7.80 6.95
C ILE A 149 -5.87 -9.07 7.53
N SER A 150 -5.34 -9.02 8.76
CA SER A 150 -4.86 -10.24 9.45
C SER A 150 -5.96 -11.28 9.60
N GLN A 151 -7.16 -10.87 10.04
CA GLN A 151 -8.31 -11.77 10.13
C GLN A 151 -8.73 -12.32 8.75
N ALA A 152 -8.71 -11.50 7.71
CA ALA A 152 -8.99 -11.96 6.34
C ALA A 152 -7.97 -13.01 5.87
N ARG A 153 -6.68 -12.84 6.21
CA ARG A 153 -5.63 -13.82 5.92
C ARG A 153 -5.79 -15.13 6.71
N GLU A 154 -6.21 -15.07 7.96
CA GLU A 154 -6.52 -16.27 8.75
C GLU A 154 -7.66 -17.07 8.12
N LEU A 155 -8.69 -16.40 7.58
CA LEU A 155 -9.74 -17.05 6.80
C LEU A 155 -9.20 -17.67 5.51
N LEU A 156 -8.22 -17.06 4.84
CA LEU A 156 -7.59 -17.62 3.65
C LEU A 156 -6.90 -18.97 3.92
N GLN A 157 -6.37 -19.17 5.11
CA GLN A 157 -5.77 -20.47 5.50
C GLN A 157 -6.81 -21.60 5.62
N SER A 158 -8.07 -21.27 5.89
CA SER A 158 -9.18 -22.23 5.99
C SER A 158 -10.01 -22.35 4.72
N CYS A 159 -9.95 -21.34 3.84
CA CYS A 159 -10.71 -21.29 2.59
C CYS A 159 -9.73 -21.06 1.44
N SER A 160 -9.67 -21.95 0.46
CA SER A 160 -8.84 -21.77 -0.72
C SER A 160 -9.37 -20.62 -1.59
N ILE A 161 -8.48 -19.81 -2.15
CA ILE A 161 -8.79 -18.90 -3.26
C ILE A 161 -8.48 -19.62 -4.58
N ASP A 162 -9.38 -19.51 -5.54
CA ASP A 162 -9.16 -20.04 -6.86
C ASP A 162 -8.00 -19.28 -7.55
N ASP A 163 -7.01 -20.04 -8.01
CA ASP A 163 -5.89 -19.51 -8.79
C ASP A 163 -6.16 -19.74 -10.27
N TYR A 164 -6.62 -18.71 -10.95
CA TYR A 164 -6.97 -18.75 -12.38
C TYR A 164 -5.78 -18.72 -13.32
N LEU A 165 -4.57 -18.45 -12.82
CA LEU A 165 -3.37 -18.47 -13.68
C LEU A 165 -2.98 -19.92 -13.96
N PRO A 166 -2.98 -20.38 -15.25
CA PRO A 166 -2.64 -21.74 -15.62
C PRO A 166 -1.28 -22.19 -15.07
N LEU A 167 -1.20 -23.46 -14.68
CA LEU A 167 -0.01 -24.02 -14.04
C LEU A 167 1.26 -23.91 -14.91
N ASP A 168 1.12 -24.13 -16.21
CA ASP A 168 2.20 -24.00 -17.19
C ASP A 168 2.76 -22.58 -17.25
N LEU A 169 1.91 -21.57 -17.18
CA LEU A 169 2.34 -20.16 -17.10
C LEU A 169 3.03 -19.87 -15.75
N ARG A 170 2.47 -20.37 -14.64
CA ARG A 170 3.11 -20.22 -13.33
C ARG A 170 4.52 -20.80 -13.31
N GLN A 171 4.68 -22.02 -13.82
CA GLN A 171 5.98 -22.68 -13.90
C GLN A 171 6.95 -21.95 -14.84
N ARG A 172 6.47 -21.51 -16.01
CA ARG A 172 7.29 -20.79 -17.00
C ARG A 172 7.87 -19.49 -16.47
N PHE A 173 7.09 -18.75 -15.67
CA PHE A 173 7.49 -17.45 -15.11
C PHE A 173 8.00 -17.51 -13.67
N GLY A 174 8.02 -18.70 -13.07
CA GLY A 174 8.46 -18.89 -11.68
C GLY A 174 7.53 -18.24 -10.66
N PHE A 175 6.22 -18.17 -10.93
CA PHE A 175 5.25 -17.59 -10.02
C PHE A 175 4.78 -18.60 -8.97
N ALA A 176 4.77 -18.18 -7.71
CA ALA A 176 4.19 -18.95 -6.61
C ALA A 176 2.63 -19.00 -6.69
N PRO A 177 1.95 -19.92 -6.01
CA PRO A 177 0.49 -19.92 -5.85
C PRO A 177 -0.06 -18.59 -5.31
N LEU A 178 -1.33 -18.27 -5.64
CA LEU A 178 -1.92 -16.97 -5.29
C LEU A 178 -2.01 -16.73 -3.78
N ASP A 179 -2.35 -17.73 -3.02
CA ASP A 179 -2.43 -17.71 -1.56
C ASP A 179 -1.06 -17.42 -0.91
N GLU A 180 0.01 -18.06 -1.40
CA GLU A 180 1.38 -17.80 -0.97
C GLU A 180 1.79 -16.37 -1.29
N VAL A 181 1.46 -15.88 -2.49
CA VAL A 181 1.75 -14.51 -2.93
C VAL A 181 1.07 -13.48 -2.05
N LEU A 182 -0.22 -13.66 -1.76
CA LEU A 182 -0.97 -12.76 -0.88
C LEU A 182 -0.38 -12.76 0.53
N ASN A 183 -0.05 -13.94 1.07
CA ASN A 183 0.60 -14.03 2.36
C ASN A 183 1.96 -13.31 2.38
N LEU A 184 2.78 -13.50 1.35
CA LEU A 184 4.08 -12.86 1.22
C LEU A 184 3.99 -11.32 1.16
N ILE A 185 3.00 -10.79 0.45
CA ILE A 185 2.80 -9.33 0.33
C ILE A 185 2.33 -8.73 1.66
N HIS A 186 1.42 -9.39 2.37
CA HIS A 186 0.89 -8.86 3.62
C HIS A 186 1.81 -9.09 4.83
N GLN A 187 2.69 -10.07 4.77
CA GLN A 187 3.60 -10.43 5.87
C GLN A 187 4.97 -10.88 5.33
N PRO A 188 5.74 -9.96 4.73
CA PRO A 188 7.06 -10.30 4.21
C PRO A 188 8.02 -10.58 5.36
N SER A 189 8.87 -11.60 5.21
CA SER A 189 9.90 -11.94 6.19
C SER A 189 10.99 -10.87 6.26
N ILE A 190 11.74 -10.83 7.38
CA ILE A 190 12.86 -9.90 7.60
C ILE A 190 13.99 -10.12 6.58
N ASP A 191 14.20 -11.38 6.20
CA ASP A 191 15.24 -11.78 5.23
C ASP A 191 14.88 -11.35 3.79
N SER A 192 13.64 -10.91 3.60
CA SER A 192 13.24 -10.22 2.38
C SER A 192 14.12 -8.98 2.26
N SER A 193 15.06 -9.02 1.34
CA SER A 193 16.09 -7.99 1.17
C SER A 193 15.48 -6.59 1.22
N SER A 194 16.25 -5.59 1.65
CA SER A 194 15.86 -4.18 1.61
C SER A 194 15.35 -3.71 0.23
N GLN A 195 15.64 -4.47 -0.83
CA GLN A 195 15.08 -4.29 -2.17
C GLN A 195 13.57 -4.57 -2.26
N TRP A 196 13.00 -5.41 -1.38
CA TRP A 196 11.55 -5.66 -1.33
C TRP A 196 10.76 -4.50 -0.75
N LEU A 197 11.41 -3.61 -0.02
CA LEU A 197 10.84 -2.33 0.42
C LEU A 197 10.54 -1.43 -0.79
N LEU A 198 11.23 -1.65 -1.91
CA LEU A 198 10.90 -1.09 -3.21
C LEU A 198 9.89 -2.05 -3.88
N GLN A 199 8.65 -1.62 -4.05
CA GLN A 199 7.55 -2.42 -4.63
C GLN A 199 7.94 -3.14 -5.94
N GLU A 200 8.86 -2.56 -6.72
CA GLU A 200 9.30 -3.07 -8.02
C GLU A 200 10.00 -4.44 -7.99
N SER A 201 10.60 -4.82 -6.85
CA SER A 201 11.38 -6.07 -6.75
C SER A 201 10.65 -7.21 -6.04
N ASN A 202 9.48 -6.95 -5.45
CA ASN A 202 8.71 -7.98 -4.75
C ASN A 202 8.10 -8.97 -5.76
N PRO A 203 8.42 -10.28 -5.67
CA PRO A 203 7.92 -11.30 -6.61
C PRO A 203 6.38 -11.43 -6.58
N GLY A 204 5.75 -11.17 -5.43
CA GLY A 204 4.31 -11.15 -5.32
C GLY A 204 3.66 -10.02 -6.13
N HIS A 205 4.21 -8.81 -6.06
CA HIS A 205 3.73 -7.69 -6.88
C HIS A 205 3.94 -7.95 -8.38
N LYS A 206 5.07 -8.57 -8.77
CA LYS A 206 5.31 -8.95 -10.17
C LYS A 206 4.27 -9.92 -10.70
N ARG A 207 3.89 -10.91 -9.89
CA ARG A 207 2.84 -11.85 -10.27
C ARG A 207 1.49 -11.15 -10.43
N LEU A 208 1.06 -10.36 -9.44
CA LEU A 208 -0.22 -9.65 -9.52
C LEU A 208 -0.27 -8.67 -10.69
N ALA A 209 0.83 -7.95 -10.94
CA ALA A 209 0.95 -7.07 -12.11
C ALA A 209 0.87 -7.84 -13.44
N PHE A 210 1.46 -9.04 -13.51
CA PHE A 210 1.35 -9.90 -14.68
C PHE A 210 -0.11 -10.33 -14.92
N GLU A 211 -0.83 -10.73 -13.87
CA GLU A 211 -2.25 -11.13 -14.00
C GLU A 211 -3.13 -9.96 -14.45
N GLU A 212 -2.91 -8.77 -13.90
CA GLU A 212 -3.64 -7.55 -14.29
C GLU A 212 -3.41 -7.22 -15.77
N LEU A 213 -2.16 -7.22 -16.22
CA LEU A 213 -1.81 -6.97 -17.62
C LEU A 213 -2.34 -8.05 -18.56
N LEU A 214 -2.29 -9.33 -18.14
CA LEU A 214 -2.84 -10.44 -18.91
C LEU A 214 -4.36 -10.30 -19.05
N SER A 215 -5.05 -10.04 -17.95
CA SER A 215 -6.50 -9.84 -17.90
C SER A 215 -6.93 -8.68 -18.82
N HIS A 216 -6.25 -7.54 -18.70
CA HIS A 216 -6.48 -6.39 -19.56
C HIS A 216 -6.26 -6.75 -21.05
N ARG A 217 -5.17 -7.47 -21.37
CA ARG A 217 -4.88 -7.90 -22.74
C ARG A 217 -5.94 -8.85 -23.30
N LEU A 218 -6.42 -9.77 -22.48
CA LEU A 218 -7.50 -10.68 -22.87
C LEU A 218 -8.81 -9.94 -23.10
N CYS A 219 -9.17 -9.00 -22.25
CA CYS A 219 -10.36 -8.15 -22.43
C CYS A 219 -10.28 -7.35 -23.76
N MET A 220 -9.12 -6.76 -24.06
CA MET A 220 -8.92 -6.04 -25.33
C MET A 220 -9.05 -6.96 -26.54
N ARG A 221 -8.53 -8.20 -26.47
CA ARG A 221 -8.66 -9.18 -27.55
C ARG A 221 -10.11 -9.63 -27.74
N LEU A 222 -10.82 -9.93 -26.65
CA LEU A 222 -12.24 -10.29 -26.70
C LEU A 222 -13.07 -9.17 -27.31
N SER A 223 -12.85 -7.92 -26.88
CA SER A 223 -13.52 -6.75 -27.45
C SER A 223 -13.28 -6.61 -28.95
N ARG A 224 -12.02 -6.82 -29.39
CA ARG A 224 -11.68 -6.79 -30.84
C ARG A 224 -12.37 -7.91 -31.60
N VAL A 225 -12.36 -9.16 -31.10
CA VAL A 225 -13.06 -10.28 -31.74
C VAL A 225 -14.55 -10.00 -31.86
N THR A 226 -15.18 -9.49 -30.78
CA THR A 226 -16.61 -9.15 -30.76
C THR A 226 -16.91 -8.00 -31.73
N SER A 227 -16.04 -7.02 -31.83
CA SER A 227 -16.19 -5.90 -32.77
C SER A 227 -16.08 -6.37 -34.23
N ASN A 228 -15.12 -7.25 -34.53
CA ASN A 228 -14.92 -7.77 -35.88
C ASN A 228 -16.05 -8.72 -36.35
N GLN A 229 -16.87 -9.24 -35.42
CA GLN A 229 -18.07 -10.02 -35.76
C GLN A 229 -19.27 -9.14 -36.20
N LYS A 230 -19.21 -7.83 -35.96
CA LYS A 230 -20.25 -6.90 -36.41
C LYS A 230 -20.02 -6.61 -37.90
N LEU A 231 -20.94 -7.08 -38.72
CA LEU A 231 -20.92 -6.75 -40.14
C LEU A 231 -21.15 -5.25 -40.31
N ALA A 232 -20.23 -4.58 -40.96
CA ALA A 232 -20.41 -3.21 -41.41
C ALA A 232 -21.28 -3.19 -42.67
N PRO A 233 -22.12 -2.16 -42.89
CA PRO A 233 -22.79 -2.02 -44.15
C PRO A 233 -21.76 -1.81 -45.27
N GLN A 234 -21.89 -2.57 -46.35
CA GLN A 234 -20.99 -2.46 -47.48
C GLN A 234 -21.17 -1.08 -48.13
N LEU A 235 -20.18 -0.23 -48.02
CA LEU A 235 -20.18 1.10 -48.61
C LEU A 235 -19.60 0.97 -50.04
N GLN A 236 -20.43 1.27 -51.07
CA GLN A 236 -19.92 1.40 -52.42
C GLN A 236 -19.20 2.75 -52.55
N LEU A 237 -17.90 2.68 -52.73
CA LEU A 237 -17.08 3.86 -52.99
C LEU A 237 -17.35 4.37 -54.41
N ASN A 238 -18.07 5.47 -54.54
CA ASN A 238 -18.03 6.30 -55.73
C ASN A 238 -16.68 7.01 -55.80
N GLY A 239 -15.69 6.39 -56.49
CA GLY A 239 -14.30 6.85 -56.53
C GLY A 239 -14.11 8.31 -56.96
N GLN A 240 -15.12 8.90 -57.68
CA GLN A 240 -15.10 10.28 -58.12
C GLN A 240 -15.11 11.28 -56.97
N LEU A 241 -16.01 11.10 -56.01
CA LEU A 241 -16.13 12.00 -54.85
C LEU A 241 -14.89 12.03 -53.94
N SER A 242 -14.30 10.88 -53.66
CA SER A 242 -13.05 10.77 -52.92
C SER A 242 -11.87 11.42 -53.63
N HIS A 243 -11.81 11.26 -54.95
CA HIS A 243 -10.78 11.87 -55.77
C HIS A 243 -10.89 13.40 -55.84
N ASP A 244 -12.10 13.91 -56.01
CA ASP A 244 -12.36 15.35 -56.05
C ASP A 244 -12.12 15.98 -54.69
N PHE A 245 -12.48 15.29 -53.59
CA PHE A 245 -12.18 15.76 -52.23
C PHE A 245 -10.66 15.84 -52.01
N LEU A 246 -9.89 14.82 -52.41
CA LEU A 246 -8.44 14.82 -52.26
C LEU A 246 -7.76 15.96 -53.05
N LYS A 247 -8.30 16.35 -54.21
CA LYS A 247 -7.81 17.48 -54.97
C LYS A 247 -8.07 18.85 -54.31
N LEU A 248 -9.12 18.95 -53.53
CA LEU A 248 -9.48 20.17 -52.81
C LEU A 248 -8.65 20.38 -51.53
N LEU A 249 -7.92 19.38 -51.05
CA LEU A 249 -7.05 19.52 -49.88
C LEU A 249 -5.87 20.46 -50.17
N PRO A 250 -5.58 21.41 -49.25
CA PRO A 250 -4.45 22.34 -49.40
C PRO A 250 -3.10 21.68 -49.18
N PHE A 251 -3.05 20.37 -48.99
CA PHE A 251 -1.83 19.57 -48.74
C PHE A 251 -1.95 18.20 -49.39
N THR A 252 -0.80 17.52 -49.60
CA THR A 252 -0.74 16.12 -50.04
C THR A 252 -0.76 15.19 -48.83
N LEU A 253 -1.51 14.08 -48.94
CA LEU A 253 -1.54 13.06 -47.88
C LEU A 253 -0.15 12.47 -47.66
N THR A 254 0.23 12.27 -46.40
CA THR A 254 1.42 11.49 -46.07
C THR A 254 1.23 10.02 -46.39
N LYS A 255 2.33 9.27 -46.52
CA LYS A 255 2.27 7.82 -46.79
C LYS A 255 1.41 7.05 -45.78
N GLY A 256 1.49 7.41 -44.50
CA GLY A 256 0.66 6.82 -43.43
C GLY A 256 -0.83 7.07 -43.61
N GLN A 257 -1.21 8.30 -44.02
CA GLN A 257 -2.61 8.66 -44.30
C GLN A 257 -3.13 7.93 -45.55
N GLN A 258 -2.29 7.78 -46.60
CA GLN A 258 -2.64 7.01 -47.77
C GLN A 258 -2.87 5.54 -47.45
N HIS A 259 -2.00 4.90 -46.65
CA HIS A 259 -2.20 3.54 -46.17
C HIS A 259 -3.48 3.36 -45.35
N ALA A 260 -3.71 4.25 -44.38
CA ALA A 260 -4.93 4.19 -43.56
C ALA A 260 -6.20 4.35 -44.41
N SER A 261 -6.20 5.22 -45.41
CA SER A 261 -7.30 5.36 -46.38
C SER A 261 -7.55 4.10 -47.19
N LEU A 262 -6.47 3.44 -47.63
CA LEU A 262 -6.57 2.18 -48.40
C LEU A 262 -7.11 1.03 -47.50
N ASP A 263 -6.64 0.96 -46.25
CA ASP A 263 -7.10 -0.04 -45.28
C ASP A 263 -8.60 0.12 -44.97
N ILE A 264 -9.06 1.34 -44.75
CA ILE A 264 -10.50 1.65 -44.53
C ILE A 264 -11.35 1.30 -45.74
N ASN A 265 -10.80 1.47 -46.96
CA ASN A 265 -11.53 1.16 -48.20
C ASN A 265 -11.62 -0.35 -48.46
N ASN A 266 -10.72 -1.14 -47.89
CA ASN A 266 -10.64 -2.60 -48.06
C ASN A 266 -11.40 -3.38 -46.99
N ASP A 267 -11.78 -2.72 -45.87
CA ASP A 267 -12.62 -3.28 -44.79
C ASP A 267 -14.10 -3.24 -45.13
#